data_5abcac94cae408c9ba835f5f4897f527
#
_entry.id   5abcac94cae408c9ba835f5f4897f527
#
_cell.length_a   1.000
_cell.length_b   1.000
_cell.length_c   1.000
_cell.angle_alpha   90.00
_cell.angle_beta   90.00
_cell.angle_gamma   90.00
#
_symmetry.space_group_name_H-M   'P 1'
#
loop_
_entity.id
_entity.type
_entity.pdbx_description
1 polymer ?
#
loop_
_entity_poly.entity_id
_entity_poly.type
_entity_poly.pdbx_seq_one_letter_code
_entity_poly.pdbx_strand_id
1 'polypeptide(L)'
;MDSSIQMIVEDLGVAVIVGEFDKPGYYIPEWNTIFIDQSLTEVEHKVVLLHELGHAAKQRGERQLYRTTMTMKSKMEYGANRFMIKYLFNHYILITGDNPRSVNYIEFMRQNDIPARDENIVKEVILNY
;
A
#
# COMPACT_ATOMS: atom_id res chain seq x y z
N MET A 1 6.62 -14.46 -3.77
CA MET A 1 6.18 -13.21 -4.44
C MET A 1 4.85 -13.47 -5.12
N ASP A 2 3.97 -12.49 -5.14
CA ASP A 2 2.69 -12.56 -5.85
C ASP A 2 2.93 -12.85 -7.34
N SER A 3 2.19 -13.81 -7.91
CA SER A 3 2.41 -14.23 -9.30
C SER A 3 2.13 -13.12 -10.32
N SER A 4 1.16 -12.24 -10.04
CA SER A 4 0.86 -11.11 -10.92
C SER A 4 2.00 -10.09 -10.93
N ILE A 5 2.58 -9.82 -9.78
CA ILE A 5 3.75 -8.93 -9.66
C ILE A 5 4.95 -9.57 -10.35
N GLN A 6 5.14 -10.88 -10.16
CA GLN A 6 6.24 -11.60 -10.80
C GLN A 6 6.16 -11.51 -12.32
N MET A 7 4.96 -11.59 -12.90
CA MET A 7 4.78 -11.44 -14.34
C MET A 7 5.22 -10.04 -14.82
N ILE A 8 4.91 -9.00 -14.07
CA ILE A 8 5.32 -7.63 -14.41
C ILE A 8 6.86 -7.52 -14.36
N VAL A 9 7.46 -8.08 -13.31
CA VAL A 9 8.93 -8.12 -13.17
C VAL A 9 9.57 -8.77 -14.37
N GLU A 10 9.03 -9.91 -14.80
CA GLU A 10 9.54 -10.65 -15.96
C GLU A 10 9.33 -9.89 -17.27
N ASP A 11 8.14 -9.30 -17.45
CA ASP A 11 7.83 -8.53 -18.66
C ASP A 11 8.75 -7.31 -18.81
N LEU A 12 9.11 -6.66 -17.71
CA LEU A 12 10.02 -5.51 -17.71
C LEU A 12 11.49 -5.96 -17.74
N GLY A 13 11.77 -7.22 -17.45
CA GLY A 13 13.13 -7.73 -17.38
C GLY A 13 13.96 -7.08 -16.28
N VAL A 14 13.33 -6.56 -15.24
CA VAL A 14 14.04 -5.91 -14.14
C VAL A 14 14.59 -6.95 -13.17
N ALA A 15 15.77 -6.66 -12.60
CA ALA A 15 16.27 -7.37 -11.45
C ALA A 15 15.75 -6.71 -10.17
N VAL A 16 15.36 -7.52 -9.19
CA VAL A 16 14.91 -7.03 -7.88
C VAL A 16 15.89 -7.53 -6.82
N ILE A 17 16.50 -6.59 -6.12
CA ILE A 17 17.50 -6.89 -5.08
C ILE A 17 16.97 -6.40 -3.73
N VAL A 18 16.85 -7.32 -2.79
CA VAL A 18 16.44 -7.01 -1.42
C VAL A 18 17.70 -6.97 -0.56
N GLY A 19 17.84 -5.91 0.22
CA GLY A 19 19.01 -5.72 1.06
C GLY A 19 18.80 -4.60 2.07
N GLU A 20 19.89 -4.17 2.69
CA GLU A 20 19.85 -3.09 3.66
C GLU A 20 20.12 -1.77 2.94
N PHE A 21 19.09 -0.92 2.86
CA PHE A 21 19.17 0.36 2.18
C PHE A 21 18.56 1.46 3.05
N ASP A 22 18.96 2.71 2.80
CA ASP A 22 18.49 3.89 3.54
C ASP A 22 17.13 4.41 3.04
N LYS A 23 16.65 3.90 1.92
CA LYS A 23 15.34 4.23 1.35
C LYS A 23 14.49 2.95 1.24
N PRO A 24 13.15 3.07 1.29
CA PRO A 24 12.28 1.88 1.11
C PRO A 24 12.53 1.16 -0.20
N GLY A 25 12.73 1.90 -1.28
CA GLY A 25 13.05 1.34 -2.58
C GLY A 25 13.46 2.40 -3.58
N TYR A 26 14.12 1.96 -4.63
CA TYR A 26 14.48 2.84 -5.75
C TYR A 26 14.81 2.01 -6.99
N TYR A 27 14.63 2.63 -8.15
CA TYR A 27 14.89 2.03 -9.45
C TYR A 27 16.06 2.74 -10.11
N ILE A 28 17.03 1.97 -10.61
CA ILE A 28 18.17 2.50 -11.36
C ILE A 28 17.98 2.10 -12.83
N PRO A 29 17.62 3.07 -13.71
CA PRO A 29 17.35 2.77 -15.12
C PRO A 29 18.55 2.17 -15.87
N GLU A 30 19.75 2.66 -15.57
CA GLU A 30 20.99 2.23 -16.23
C GLU A 30 21.25 0.73 -16.03
N TRP A 31 20.82 0.19 -14.90
CA TRP A 31 20.98 -1.22 -14.57
C TRP A 31 19.69 -2.01 -14.70
N ASN A 32 18.59 -1.35 -15.00
CA ASN A 32 17.24 -1.94 -14.99
C ASN A 32 17.01 -2.77 -13.73
N THR A 33 17.35 -2.20 -12.59
CA THR A 33 17.35 -2.87 -11.29
C THR A 33 16.58 -2.07 -10.27
N ILE A 34 15.78 -2.78 -9.48
CA ILE A 34 15.03 -2.23 -8.35
C ILE A 34 15.65 -2.75 -7.07
N PHE A 35 15.88 -1.84 -6.13
CA PHE A 35 16.41 -2.15 -4.80
C PHE A 35 15.30 -1.92 -3.78
N ILE A 36 15.07 -2.91 -2.90
CA ILE A 36 14.01 -2.86 -1.87
C ILE A 36 14.66 -3.10 -0.51
N ASP A 37 14.32 -2.26 0.46
CA ASP A 37 14.85 -2.43 1.81
C ASP A 37 14.23 -3.65 2.50
N GLN A 38 15.08 -4.44 3.15
CA GLN A 38 14.70 -5.70 3.78
C GLN A 38 13.84 -5.53 5.04
N SER A 39 13.81 -4.33 5.64
CA SER A 39 13.07 -4.09 6.88
C SER A 39 11.57 -3.88 6.67
N LEU A 40 11.11 -3.79 5.41
CA LEU A 40 9.71 -3.57 5.09
C LEU A 40 8.86 -4.80 5.44
N THR A 41 7.61 -4.57 5.86
CA THR A 41 6.64 -5.64 5.99
C THR A 41 6.32 -6.22 4.61
N GLU A 42 5.66 -7.38 4.56
CA GLU A 42 5.28 -8.01 3.29
C GLU A 42 4.44 -7.08 2.42
N VAL A 43 3.44 -6.40 3.04
CA VAL A 43 2.58 -5.46 2.31
C VAL A 43 3.36 -4.24 1.84
N GLU A 44 4.17 -3.65 2.70
CA GLU A 44 5.02 -2.51 2.33
C GLU A 44 5.96 -2.87 1.18
N HIS A 45 6.56 -4.06 1.23
CA HIS A 45 7.43 -4.57 0.18
C HIS A 45 6.71 -4.58 -1.17
N LYS A 46 5.49 -5.13 -1.21
CA LYS A 46 4.70 -5.20 -2.44
C LYS A 46 4.33 -3.82 -2.97
N VAL A 47 3.91 -2.91 -2.09
CA VAL A 47 3.54 -1.54 -2.47
C VAL A 47 4.74 -0.79 -3.04
N VAL A 48 5.88 -0.87 -2.36
CA VAL A 48 7.12 -0.22 -2.81
C VAL A 48 7.60 -0.82 -4.14
N LEU A 49 7.56 -2.15 -4.27
CA LEU A 49 7.94 -2.82 -5.50
C LEU A 49 7.06 -2.37 -6.68
N LEU A 50 5.74 -2.32 -6.49
CA LEU A 50 4.83 -1.84 -7.52
C LEU A 50 5.08 -0.39 -7.90
N HIS A 51 5.42 0.46 -6.93
CA HIS A 51 5.78 1.85 -7.20
C HIS A 51 7.01 1.93 -8.12
N GLU A 52 8.04 1.17 -7.82
CA GLU A 52 9.27 1.17 -8.61
C GLU A 52 9.08 0.49 -9.97
N LEU A 53 8.25 -0.55 -10.05
CA LEU A 53 7.86 -1.16 -11.33
C LEU A 53 7.11 -0.15 -12.21
N GLY A 54 6.28 0.69 -11.60
CA GLY A 54 5.62 1.79 -12.29
C GLY A 54 6.62 2.76 -12.93
N HIS A 55 7.67 3.12 -12.20
CA HIS A 55 8.75 3.95 -12.75
C HIS A 55 9.44 3.27 -13.92
N ALA A 56 9.74 1.97 -13.81
CA ALA A 56 10.37 1.22 -14.88
C ALA A 56 9.50 1.15 -16.13
N ALA A 57 8.20 0.90 -15.97
CA ALA A 57 7.25 0.85 -17.08
C ALA A 57 7.13 2.23 -17.77
N LYS A 58 7.04 3.29 -16.98
CA LYS A 58 6.95 4.66 -17.50
C LYS A 58 8.21 5.05 -18.26
N GLN A 59 9.37 4.71 -17.72
CA GLN A 59 10.67 4.97 -18.35
C GLN A 59 10.77 4.34 -19.75
N ARG A 60 10.17 3.16 -19.92
CA ARG A 60 10.16 2.42 -21.18
C ARG A 60 9.02 2.82 -22.11
N GLY A 61 8.14 3.70 -21.71
CA GLY A 61 6.98 4.11 -22.48
C GLY A 61 5.89 3.05 -22.59
N GLU A 62 5.88 2.08 -21.70
CA GLU A 62 4.87 1.01 -21.66
C GLU A 62 3.65 1.47 -20.85
N ARG A 63 2.76 2.23 -21.48
CA ARG A 63 1.63 2.88 -20.84
C ARG A 63 0.64 1.91 -20.21
N GLN A 64 0.33 0.81 -20.89
CA GLN A 64 -0.64 -0.17 -20.38
C GLN A 64 -0.08 -0.85 -19.13
N LEU A 65 1.17 -1.24 -19.16
CA LEU A 65 1.83 -1.87 -18.03
C LEU A 65 1.95 -0.91 -16.84
N TYR A 66 2.24 0.36 -17.11
CA TYR A 66 2.24 1.40 -16.08
C TYR A 66 0.87 1.52 -15.40
N ARG A 67 -0.22 1.57 -16.17
CA ARG A 67 -1.58 1.67 -15.63
C ARG A 67 -1.93 0.44 -14.80
N THR A 68 -1.61 -0.74 -15.28
CA THR A 68 -1.84 -1.99 -14.55
C THR A 68 -1.11 -1.99 -13.21
N THR A 69 0.16 -1.58 -13.21
CA THR A 69 0.99 -1.52 -12.02
C THR A 69 0.43 -0.52 -11.00
N MET A 70 0.04 0.66 -11.44
CA MET A 70 -0.53 1.69 -10.56
C MET A 70 -1.89 1.28 -9.98
N THR A 71 -2.71 0.59 -10.77
CA THR A 71 -3.99 0.06 -10.30
C THR A 71 -3.79 -0.99 -9.21
N MET A 72 -2.85 -1.90 -9.41
CA MET A 72 -2.51 -2.91 -8.40
C MET A 72 -1.99 -2.28 -7.12
N LYS A 73 -1.11 -1.28 -7.24
CA LYS A 73 -0.59 -0.52 -6.11
C LYS A 73 -1.71 0.13 -5.31
N SER A 74 -2.62 0.82 -5.99
CA SER A 74 -3.76 1.49 -5.34
C SER A 74 -4.66 0.50 -4.61
N LYS A 75 -4.92 -0.66 -5.18
CA LYS A 75 -5.73 -1.70 -4.54
C LYS A 75 -5.05 -2.27 -3.29
N MET A 76 -3.74 -2.45 -3.34
CA MET A 76 -2.99 -2.93 -2.17
C MET A 76 -2.94 -1.90 -1.06
N GLU A 77 -2.72 -0.64 -1.39
CA GLU A 77 -2.75 0.46 -0.41
C GLU A 77 -4.12 0.58 0.24
N TYR A 78 -5.18 0.52 -0.55
CA TYR A 78 -6.55 0.56 -0.03
C TYR A 78 -6.80 -0.61 0.93
N GLY A 79 -6.45 -1.83 0.53
CA GLY A 79 -6.63 -3.02 1.37
C GLY A 79 -5.86 -2.96 2.68
N ALA A 80 -4.61 -2.47 2.63
CA ALA A 80 -3.78 -2.31 3.82
C ALA A 80 -4.34 -1.24 4.76
N ASN A 81 -4.77 -0.11 4.21
CA ASN A 81 -5.36 0.97 5.00
C ASN A 81 -6.69 0.54 5.63
N ARG A 82 -7.53 -0.17 4.88
CA ARG A 82 -8.79 -0.69 5.38
C ARG A 82 -8.58 -1.68 6.52
N PHE A 83 -7.61 -2.56 6.39
CA PHE A 83 -7.27 -3.52 7.44
C PHE A 83 -6.80 -2.81 8.72
N MET A 84 -5.91 -1.84 8.58
CA MET A 84 -5.40 -1.05 9.69
C MET A 84 -6.53 -0.30 10.41
N ILE A 85 -7.38 0.37 9.64
CA ILE A 85 -8.50 1.15 10.19
C ILE A 85 -9.49 0.23 10.90
N LYS A 86 -9.78 -0.92 10.33
CA LYS A 86 -10.66 -1.91 10.96
C LYS A 86 -10.10 -2.39 12.31
N TYR A 87 -8.80 -2.66 12.35
CA TYR A 87 -8.11 -3.05 13.58
C TYR A 87 -8.20 -1.95 14.64
N LEU A 88 -7.89 -0.70 14.26
CA LEU A 88 -7.95 0.45 15.15
C LEU A 88 -9.37 0.71 15.66
N PHE A 89 -10.36 0.59 14.81
CA PHE A 89 -11.75 0.80 15.19
C PHE A 89 -12.24 -0.28 16.17
N ASN A 90 -11.91 -1.53 15.89
CA ASN A 90 -12.24 -2.63 16.79
C ASN A 90 -11.66 -2.40 18.19
N HIS A 91 -10.40 -1.98 18.25
CA HIS A 91 -9.72 -1.66 19.50
C HIS A 91 -10.38 -0.48 20.23
N TYR A 92 -10.75 0.56 19.49
CA TYR A 92 -11.43 1.74 19.99
C TYR A 92 -12.77 1.36 20.65
N ILE A 93 -13.56 0.53 20.00
CA ILE A 93 -14.85 0.05 20.56
C ILE A 93 -14.63 -0.78 21.82
N LEU A 94 -13.61 -1.62 21.86
CA LEU A 94 -13.30 -2.41 23.05
C LEU A 94 -12.90 -1.54 24.24
N ILE A 95 -12.18 -0.45 24.02
CA ILE A 95 -11.73 0.44 25.09
C ILE A 95 -12.84 1.36 25.56
N THR A 96 -13.58 1.98 24.64
CA THR A 96 -14.61 2.98 24.99
C THR A 96 -15.93 2.35 25.41
N GLY A 97 -16.24 1.15 24.94
CA GLY A 97 -17.55 0.53 25.13
C GLY A 97 -18.66 1.22 24.35
N ASP A 98 -18.33 2.12 23.43
CA ASP A 98 -19.31 2.86 22.66
C ASP A 98 -20.06 1.97 21.69
N ASN A 99 -21.30 2.38 21.35
CA ASN A 99 -22.04 1.74 20.27
C ASN A 99 -21.37 2.11 18.95
N PRO A 100 -20.96 1.12 18.14
CA PRO A 100 -20.29 1.40 16.87
C PRO A 100 -21.04 2.37 15.96
N ARG A 101 -22.38 2.34 15.99
CA ARG A 101 -23.22 3.18 15.12
C ARG A 101 -23.32 4.63 15.60
N SER A 102 -22.94 4.92 16.84
CA SER A 102 -22.99 6.27 17.40
C SER A 102 -21.60 6.88 17.66
N VAL A 103 -20.56 6.26 17.16
CA VAL A 103 -19.20 6.77 17.29
C VAL A 103 -19.04 8.05 16.48
N ASN A 104 -18.43 9.06 17.09
CA ASN A 104 -17.97 10.24 16.37
C ASN A 104 -16.72 9.85 15.57
N TYR A 105 -16.88 9.61 14.27
CA TYR A 105 -15.78 9.11 13.45
C TYR A 105 -14.65 10.14 13.27
N ILE A 106 -14.98 11.43 13.32
CA ILE A 106 -13.97 12.51 13.25
C ILE A 106 -13.04 12.43 14.45
N GLU A 107 -13.60 12.26 15.65
CA GLU A 107 -12.82 12.12 16.87
C GLU A 107 -11.99 10.83 16.87
N PHE A 108 -12.57 9.74 16.39
CA PHE A 108 -11.85 8.49 16.21
C PHE A 108 -10.62 8.67 15.30
N MET A 109 -10.82 9.34 14.15
CA MET A 109 -9.74 9.62 13.22
C MET A 109 -8.64 10.47 13.84
N ARG A 110 -9.05 11.51 14.58
CA ARG A 110 -8.10 12.42 15.25
C ARG A 110 -7.25 11.68 16.27
N GLN A 111 -7.86 10.85 17.11
CA GLN A 111 -7.15 10.12 18.15
C GLN A 111 -6.18 9.08 17.61
N ASN A 112 -6.42 8.56 16.41
CA ASN A 112 -5.61 7.52 15.79
C ASN A 112 -4.74 8.02 14.63
N ASP A 113 -4.63 9.35 14.47
CA ASP A 113 -3.82 9.98 13.43
C ASP A 113 -4.16 9.48 12.02
N ILE A 114 -5.44 9.20 11.77
CA ILE A 114 -5.90 8.78 10.45
C ILE A 114 -6.05 10.01 9.55
N PRO A 115 -5.36 10.06 8.42
CA PRO A 115 -5.41 11.23 7.54
C PRO A 115 -6.79 11.41 6.90
N ALA A 116 -7.14 12.66 6.61
CA ALA A 116 -8.44 13.01 6.02
C ALA A 116 -8.74 12.29 4.72
N ARG A 117 -7.72 11.95 3.94
CA ARG A 117 -7.88 11.19 2.68
C ARG A 117 -8.50 9.82 2.88
N ASP A 118 -8.42 9.26 4.09
CA ASP A 118 -8.95 7.93 4.42
C ASP A 118 -10.34 7.98 5.05
N GLU A 119 -10.99 9.16 5.07
CA GLU A 119 -12.31 9.35 5.68
C GLU A 119 -13.35 8.38 5.13
N ASN A 120 -13.38 8.17 3.82
CA ASN A 120 -14.34 7.26 3.20
C ASN A 120 -14.13 5.81 3.62
N ILE A 121 -12.88 5.41 3.82
CA ILE A 121 -12.55 4.07 4.33
C ILE A 121 -13.05 3.91 5.77
N VAL A 122 -12.88 4.94 6.60
CA VAL A 122 -13.38 4.96 7.98
C VAL A 122 -14.89 4.79 8.01
N LYS A 123 -15.62 5.55 7.21
CA LYS A 123 -17.08 5.45 7.11
C LYS A 123 -17.51 4.05 6.66
N GLU A 124 -16.82 3.48 5.69
CA GLU A 124 -17.11 2.13 5.20
C GLU A 124 -16.89 1.08 6.29
N VAL A 125 -15.79 1.18 7.03
CA VAL A 125 -15.48 0.26 8.13
C VAL A 125 -16.55 0.33 9.22
N ILE A 126 -16.96 1.53 9.61
CA ILE A 126 -18.00 1.73 10.65
C ILE A 126 -19.34 1.16 10.17
N LEU A 127 -19.71 1.44 8.93
CA LEU A 127 -20.99 0.99 8.36
C LEU A 127 -21.09 -0.54 8.32
N ASN A 128 -19.98 -1.21 8.11
CA ASN A 128 -19.91 -2.67 7.97
C ASN A 128 -19.43 -3.39 9.24
N TYR A 129 -19.35 -2.69 10.35
CA TYR A 129 -18.87 -3.26 11.61
C TYR A 129 -19.90 -4.18 12.33
#